data_b44435bd42a61a4cd3a5baf8906f4875
#
_entry.id   b44435bd42a61a4cd3a5baf8906f4875
#
_cell.length_a   1.000
_cell.length_b   1.000
_cell.length_c   1.000
_cell.angle_alpha   90.00
_cell.angle_beta   90.00
_cell.angle_gamma   90.00
#
_symmetry.space_group_name_H-M   'P 1'
#
loop_
_entity.id
_entity.type
_entity.pdbx_description
1 polymer ?
#
loop_
_entity_poly.entity_id
_entity_poly.type
_entity_poly.pdbx_seq_one_letter_code
_entity_poly.pdbx_strand_id
1 'polypeptide(L)'
;MKYIVLLRGINISGKNKILMNELKIELEKKYNNVMTYLNSGNIILESFESKKNITNEILKIINDKFNLKIPIHILTFDELNDIFENIPSWIKMKDKEFYNNIIFIIPPENYINVYNQLGKISENIEMVKEYNNVIFWSYNLKNYKKSNWWIKTASTSIKDSITIRTVNTMKRVLELCSENSRM
;
A
#
# COMPACT_ATOMS: atom_id res chain seq x y z
N MET A 1 8.17 -16.72 -7.01
CA MET A 1 7.60 -15.41 -7.43
C MET A 1 7.94 -14.36 -6.38
N LYS A 2 8.10 -13.10 -6.78
CA LYS A 2 8.27 -11.97 -5.86
C LYS A 2 6.92 -11.37 -5.50
N TYR A 3 6.73 -11.13 -4.23
CA TYR A 3 5.52 -10.53 -3.66
C TYR A 3 5.86 -9.26 -2.92
N ILE A 4 4.94 -8.32 -2.97
CA ILE A 4 4.94 -7.09 -2.18
C ILE A 4 3.76 -7.15 -1.22
N VAL A 5 4.01 -6.97 0.08
CA VAL A 5 2.98 -6.94 1.11
C VAL A 5 2.94 -5.56 1.73
N LEU A 6 1.76 -4.98 1.74
CA LEU A 6 1.52 -3.64 2.27
C LEU A 6 0.66 -3.76 3.54
N LEU A 7 1.27 -3.44 4.67
CA LEU A 7 0.57 -3.44 5.96
C LEU A 7 -0.27 -2.18 6.10
N ARG A 8 -1.43 -2.28 6.76
CA ARG A 8 -2.31 -1.14 6.99
C ARG A 8 -2.29 -0.70 8.44
N GLY A 9 -2.21 0.62 8.65
CA GLY A 9 -2.46 1.25 9.95
C GLY A 9 -1.46 0.94 11.06
N ILE A 10 -0.22 0.60 10.69
CA ILE A 10 0.87 0.37 11.64
C ILE A 10 1.68 1.65 11.88
N ASN A 11 2.31 1.75 13.04
CA ASN A 11 3.26 2.81 13.40
C ASN A 11 2.71 4.26 13.25
N ILE A 12 1.39 4.43 13.32
CA ILE A 12 0.75 5.75 13.20
C ILE A 12 0.41 6.26 14.61
N SER A 13 0.93 7.43 14.96
CA SER A 13 0.64 8.10 16.25
C SER A 13 0.79 7.17 17.46
N GLY A 14 1.81 6.30 17.45
CA GLY A 14 2.10 5.36 18.54
C GLY A 14 1.20 4.12 18.61
N LYS A 15 0.23 3.98 17.69
CA LYS A 15 -0.66 2.81 17.61
C LYS A 15 -0.09 1.72 16.70
N ASN A 16 -0.48 0.47 16.98
CA ASN A 16 -0.11 -0.72 16.20
C ASN A 16 1.40 -0.76 15.90
N LYS A 17 2.20 -0.66 16.95
CA LYS A 17 3.66 -0.62 16.83
C LYS A 17 4.19 -1.97 16.36
N ILE A 18 4.87 -1.96 15.21
CA ILE A 18 5.61 -3.11 14.66
C ILE A 18 7.03 -2.64 14.37
N LEU A 19 8.01 -3.26 15.01
CA LEU A 19 9.41 -3.07 14.66
C LEU A 19 9.71 -3.86 13.39
N MET A 20 9.92 -3.17 12.28
CA MET A 20 10.06 -3.79 10.96
C MET A 20 11.22 -4.78 10.88
N ASN A 21 12.30 -4.58 11.65
CA ASN A 21 13.40 -5.53 11.72
C ASN A 21 13.00 -6.83 12.45
N GLU A 22 12.19 -6.76 13.51
CA GLU A 22 11.68 -7.95 14.19
C GLU A 22 10.74 -8.74 13.29
N LEU A 23 9.83 -8.04 12.60
CA LEU A 23 8.94 -8.67 11.63
C LEU A 23 9.75 -9.34 10.50
N LYS A 24 10.78 -8.68 9.99
CA LYS A 24 11.67 -9.24 8.97
C LYS A 24 12.29 -10.56 9.45
N ILE A 25 12.86 -10.61 10.65
CA ILE A 25 13.47 -11.82 11.22
C ILE A 25 12.46 -12.97 11.31
N GLU A 26 11.22 -12.71 11.71
CA GLU A 26 10.18 -13.76 11.76
C GLU A 26 9.79 -14.25 10.36
N LEU A 27 9.71 -13.36 9.37
CA LEU A 27 9.40 -13.72 8.00
C LEU A 27 10.54 -14.50 7.32
N GLU A 28 11.81 -14.20 7.62
CA GLU A 28 12.98 -14.91 7.08
C GLU A 28 13.05 -16.37 7.50
N LYS A 29 12.32 -16.78 8.55
CA LYS A 29 12.17 -18.19 8.94
C LYS A 29 11.36 -19.01 7.93
N LYS A 30 10.57 -18.36 7.07
CA LYS A 30 9.63 -19.01 6.15
C LYS A 30 9.80 -18.59 4.69
N TYR A 31 10.28 -17.38 4.43
CA TYR A 31 10.36 -16.81 3.09
C TYR A 31 11.79 -16.43 2.75
N ASN A 32 12.10 -16.49 1.46
CA ASN A 32 13.41 -16.08 0.94
C ASN A 32 13.42 -14.59 0.57
N ASN A 33 14.60 -14.00 0.58
CA ASN A 33 14.86 -12.64 0.11
C ASN A 33 13.93 -11.58 0.73
N VAL A 34 13.67 -11.71 2.05
CA VAL A 34 12.80 -10.78 2.76
C VAL A 34 13.47 -9.43 2.93
N MET A 35 12.80 -8.40 2.48
CA MET A 35 13.20 -7.00 2.68
C MET A 35 12.04 -6.20 3.25
N THR A 36 12.37 -5.20 4.07
CA THR A 36 11.39 -4.22 4.55
C THR A 36 11.83 -2.82 4.12
N TYR A 37 10.88 -1.98 3.77
CA TYR A 37 11.14 -0.61 3.35
C TYR A 37 10.20 0.35 4.05
N LEU A 38 10.76 1.32 4.79
CA LEU A 38 10.08 2.30 5.63
C LEU A 38 9.24 1.66 6.77
N ASN A 39 8.94 2.44 7.78
CA ASN A 39 8.13 2.03 8.93
C ASN A 39 6.62 1.93 8.62
N SER A 40 6.21 2.31 7.41
CA SER A 40 4.81 2.20 6.96
C SER A 40 4.40 0.78 6.53
N GLY A 41 5.31 -0.21 6.64
CA GLY A 41 4.99 -1.61 6.42
C GLY A 41 4.95 -2.01 4.94
N ASN A 42 6.04 -1.80 4.23
CA ASN A 42 6.23 -2.36 2.90
C ASN A 42 7.22 -3.52 3.01
N ILE A 43 6.81 -4.71 2.59
CA ILE A 43 7.60 -5.93 2.67
C ILE A 43 7.72 -6.50 1.26
N ILE A 44 8.91 -6.94 0.90
CA ILE A 44 9.21 -7.69 -0.31
C ILE A 44 9.65 -9.07 0.14
N LEU A 45 9.17 -10.12 -0.50
CA LEU A 45 9.57 -11.49 -0.22
C LEU A 45 9.44 -12.38 -1.45
N GLU A 46 10.09 -13.53 -1.44
CA GLU A 46 9.95 -14.55 -2.47
C GLU A 46 9.31 -15.82 -1.90
N SER A 47 8.32 -16.34 -2.64
CA SER A 47 7.63 -17.57 -2.31
C SER A 47 7.07 -18.27 -3.55
N PHE A 48 6.79 -19.56 -3.43
CA PHE A 48 6.03 -20.35 -4.40
C PHE A 48 4.56 -20.53 -3.99
N GLU A 49 4.20 -20.04 -2.82
CA GLU A 49 2.84 -20.15 -2.29
C GLU A 49 1.88 -19.16 -2.95
N SER A 50 0.58 -19.44 -2.79
CA SER A 50 -0.48 -18.53 -3.24
C SER A 50 -0.53 -17.25 -2.37
N LYS A 51 -1.02 -16.16 -2.93
CA LYS A 51 -1.28 -14.93 -2.16
C LYS A 51 -2.11 -15.18 -0.90
N LYS A 52 -3.11 -16.06 -0.97
CA LYS A 52 -3.97 -16.42 0.16
C LYS A 52 -3.16 -17.06 1.29
N ASN A 53 -2.29 -18.01 0.97
CA ASN A 53 -1.46 -18.69 1.97
C ASN A 53 -0.48 -17.71 2.61
N ILE A 54 0.21 -16.91 1.81
CA ILE A 54 1.14 -15.87 2.29
C ILE A 54 0.40 -14.88 3.19
N THR A 55 -0.79 -14.42 2.79
CA THR A 55 -1.63 -13.52 3.59
C THR A 55 -1.93 -14.10 4.96
N ASN A 56 -2.45 -15.35 5.01
CA ASN A 56 -2.82 -16.01 6.25
C ASN A 56 -1.61 -16.20 7.18
N GLU A 57 -0.48 -16.59 6.63
CA GLU A 57 0.74 -16.82 7.42
C GLU A 57 1.30 -15.51 7.98
N ILE A 58 1.36 -14.45 7.18
CA ILE A 58 1.83 -13.14 7.66
C ILE A 58 0.91 -12.58 8.74
N LEU A 59 -0.41 -12.70 8.56
CA LEU A 59 -1.38 -12.28 9.59
C LEU A 59 -1.21 -13.06 10.88
N LYS A 60 -0.94 -14.37 10.79
CA LYS A 60 -0.64 -15.21 11.95
C LYS A 60 0.65 -14.76 12.65
N ILE A 61 1.75 -14.56 11.92
CA ILE A 61 3.02 -14.07 12.48
C ILE A 61 2.82 -12.73 13.18
N ILE A 62 2.09 -11.80 12.57
CA ILE A 62 1.83 -10.48 13.16
C ILE A 62 0.98 -10.61 14.44
N ASN A 63 -0.04 -11.46 14.43
CA ASN A 63 -0.85 -11.70 15.62
C ASN A 63 -0.03 -12.34 16.75
N ASP A 64 0.72 -13.37 16.44
CA ASP A 64 1.47 -14.16 17.45
C ASP A 64 2.63 -13.34 18.06
N LYS A 65 3.34 -12.56 17.25
CA LYS A 65 4.50 -11.78 17.69
C LYS A 65 4.16 -10.43 18.30
N PHE A 66 3.17 -9.73 17.74
CA PHE A 66 2.86 -8.34 18.10
C PHE A 66 1.47 -8.18 18.73
N ASN A 67 0.69 -9.27 18.82
CA ASN A 67 -0.71 -9.26 19.29
C ASN A 67 -1.58 -8.23 18.54
N LEU A 68 -1.40 -8.15 17.22
CA LEU A 68 -2.10 -7.20 16.36
C LEU A 68 -2.92 -7.94 15.29
N LYS A 69 -4.10 -7.41 15.02
CA LYS A 69 -4.94 -7.78 13.88
C LYS A 69 -5.03 -6.57 12.95
N ILE A 70 -4.31 -6.61 11.86
CA ILE A 70 -4.23 -5.50 10.89
C ILE A 70 -4.56 -6.01 9.49
N PRO A 71 -5.21 -5.19 8.66
CA PRO A 71 -5.40 -5.54 7.26
C PRO A 71 -4.08 -5.48 6.50
N ILE A 72 -3.95 -6.35 5.50
CA ILE A 72 -2.82 -6.33 4.56
C ILE A 72 -3.31 -6.44 3.13
N HIS A 73 -2.56 -5.84 2.21
CA HIS A 73 -2.73 -6.02 0.77
C HIS A 73 -1.50 -6.71 0.21
N ILE A 74 -1.69 -7.68 -0.69
CA ILE A 74 -0.60 -8.42 -1.32
C ILE A 74 -0.73 -8.35 -2.84
N LEU A 75 0.38 -8.03 -3.50
CA LEU A 75 0.49 -8.03 -4.96
C LEU A 75 1.80 -8.70 -5.39
N THR A 76 1.86 -9.15 -6.63
CA THR A 76 3.10 -9.65 -7.24
C THR A 76 3.93 -8.48 -7.78
N PHE A 77 5.19 -8.75 -8.09
CA PHE A 77 6.05 -7.80 -8.80
C PHE A 77 5.44 -7.39 -10.15
N ASP A 78 4.92 -8.36 -10.92
CA ASP A 78 4.33 -8.11 -12.23
C ASP A 78 3.09 -7.22 -12.13
N GLU A 79 2.23 -7.43 -11.12
CA GLU A 79 1.08 -6.55 -10.87
C GLU A 79 1.50 -5.12 -10.50
N LEU A 80 2.57 -4.97 -9.70
CA LEU A 80 3.07 -3.63 -9.39
C LEU A 80 3.67 -2.96 -10.63
N ASN A 81 4.37 -3.71 -11.47
CA ASN A 81 4.93 -3.21 -12.72
C ASN A 81 3.81 -2.75 -13.67
N ASP A 82 2.77 -3.56 -13.86
CA ASP A 82 1.60 -3.23 -14.67
C ASP A 82 0.91 -1.94 -14.18
N ILE A 83 0.77 -1.75 -12.86
CA ILE A 83 0.26 -0.50 -12.27
C ILE A 83 1.13 0.69 -12.69
N PHE A 84 2.45 0.55 -12.70
CA PHE A 84 3.36 1.63 -13.08
C PHE A 84 3.37 1.92 -14.58
N GLU A 85 3.16 0.93 -15.43
CA GLU A 85 3.00 1.11 -16.87
C GLU A 85 1.72 1.88 -17.24
N ASN A 86 0.71 1.82 -16.36
CA ASN A 86 -0.59 2.47 -16.55
C ASN A 86 -0.80 3.72 -15.67
N ILE A 87 0.29 4.26 -15.13
CA ILE A 87 0.23 5.47 -14.30
C ILE A 87 -0.31 6.66 -15.12
N PRO A 88 -1.25 7.44 -14.60
CA PRO A 88 -1.79 8.59 -15.32
C PRO A 88 -0.73 9.64 -15.65
N SER A 89 -0.83 10.25 -16.84
CA SER A 89 0.12 11.27 -17.32
C SER A 89 0.21 12.52 -16.44
N TRP A 90 -0.82 12.81 -15.66
CA TRP A 90 -0.81 13.92 -14.71
C TRP A 90 0.00 13.65 -13.42
N ILE A 91 0.34 12.40 -13.13
CA ILE A 91 1.24 12.07 -12.02
C ILE A 91 2.68 12.34 -12.44
N LYS A 92 3.27 13.36 -11.84
CA LYS A 92 4.68 13.70 -12.03
C LYS A 92 5.49 13.25 -10.82
N MET A 93 6.58 12.54 -11.07
CA MET A 93 7.56 12.23 -10.02
C MET A 93 8.18 13.52 -9.49
N LYS A 94 8.35 13.59 -8.17
CA LYS A 94 8.88 14.80 -7.48
C LYS A 94 8.03 16.06 -7.69
N ASP A 95 6.71 15.88 -7.86
CA ASP A 95 5.79 17.01 -7.89
C ASP A 95 5.84 17.78 -6.57
N LYS A 96 5.89 19.11 -6.64
CA LYS A 96 5.93 19.98 -5.47
C LYS A 96 4.57 20.60 -5.13
N GLU A 97 3.62 20.49 -6.05
CA GLU A 97 2.28 21.07 -5.91
C GLU A 97 1.23 20.02 -5.54
N PHE A 98 1.41 18.80 -6.02
CA PHE A 98 0.48 17.69 -5.79
C PHE A 98 1.13 16.56 -5.01
N TYR A 99 0.37 15.99 -4.07
CA TYR A 99 0.73 14.78 -3.34
C TYR A 99 0.13 13.58 -4.07
N ASN A 100 0.99 12.81 -4.70
CA ASN A 100 0.62 11.69 -5.56
C ASN A 100 0.60 10.37 -4.79
N ASN A 101 -0.53 9.69 -4.78
CA ASN A 101 -0.76 8.46 -4.05
C ASN A 101 -1.30 7.34 -4.95
N ILE A 102 -1.11 6.12 -4.50
CA ILE A 102 -1.81 4.93 -4.95
C ILE A 102 -2.59 4.40 -3.75
N ILE A 103 -3.89 4.25 -3.90
CA ILE A 103 -4.76 3.56 -2.95
C ILE A 103 -4.88 2.12 -3.43
N PHE A 104 -4.45 1.18 -2.62
CA PHE A 104 -4.64 -0.25 -2.83
C PHE A 104 -5.88 -0.70 -2.09
N ILE A 105 -6.83 -1.28 -2.80
CA ILE A 105 -8.09 -1.76 -2.24
C ILE A 105 -7.84 -3.16 -1.67
N ILE A 106 -8.18 -3.36 -0.40
CA ILE A 106 -7.94 -4.62 0.31
C ILE A 106 -9.15 -5.54 0.11
N PRO A 107 -8.97 -6.75 -0.44
CA PRO A 107 -10.05 -7.69 -0.59
C PRO A 107 -10.76 -8.01 0.76
N PRO A 108 -12.08 -8.24 0.76
CA PRO A 108 -12.98 -8.44 -0.39
C PRO A 108 -13.55 -7.16 -1.01
N GLU A 109 -13.09 -5.98 -0.59
CA GLU A 109 -13.58 -4.70 -1.12
C GLU A 109 -13.23 -4.49 -2.60
N ASN A 110 -14.01 -3.63 -3.24
CA ASN A 110 -13.84 -3.24 -4.65
C ASN A 110 -13.92 -1.73 -4.83
N TYR A 111 -13.56 -1.26 -6.03
CA TYR A 111 -13.54 0.17 -6.36
C TYR A 111 -14.89 0.86 -6.12
N ILE A 112 -16.00 0.25 -6.52
CA ILE A 112 -17.34 0.86 -6.40
C ILE A 112 -17.68 1.12 -4.95
N ASN A 113 -17.46 0.16 -4.07
CA ASN A 113 -17.73 0.29 -2.64
C ASN A 113 -16.84 1.36 -2.00
N VAL A 114 -15.55 1.38 -2.35
CA VAL A 114 -14.60 2.38 -1.85
C VAL A 114 -14.99 3.78 -2.35
N TYR A 115 -15.32 3.92 -3.64
CA TYR A 115 -15.73 5.20 -4.21
C TYR A 115 -17.04 5.72 -3.56
N ASN A 116 -18.01 4.86 -3.33
CA ASN A 116 -19.27 5.23 -2.67
C ASN A 116 -19.04 5.74 -1.23
N GLN A 117 -18.10 5.15 -0.50
CA GLN A 117 -17.73 5.59 0.83
C GLN A 117 -16.95 6.91 0.82
N LEU A 118 -16.02 7.09 -0.12
CA LEU A 118 -15.25 8.31 -0.28
C LEU A 118 -16.09 9.44 -0.91
N GLY A 119 -17.03 9.09 -1.79
CA GLY A 119 -17.89 10.02 -2.50
C GLY A 119 -17.15 10.84 -3.57
N LYS A 120 -17.80 11.90 -4.06
CA LYS A 120 -17.23 12.74 -5.11
C LYS A 120 -15.94 13.43 -4.64
N ILE A 121 -15.00 13.56 -5.57
CA ILE A 121 -13.77 14.33 -5.36
C ILE A 121 -14.07 15.83 -5.27
N SER A 122 -13.18 16.59 -4.65
CA SER A 122 -13.22 18.04 -4.67
C SER A 122 -12.62 18.55 -5.99
N GLU A 123 -13.47 19.08 -6.87
CA GLU A 123 -13.04 19.60 -8.17
C GLU A 123 -11.91 20.63 -8.04
N ASN A 124 -10.99 20.62 -8.99
CA ASN A 124 -9.78 21.46 -9.03
C ASN A 124 -8.77 21.26 -7.88
N ILE A 125 -9.06 20.36 -6.94
CA ILE A 125 -8.17 20.05 -5.81
C ILE A 125 -7.64 18.61 -5.90
N GLU A 126 -8.48 17.69 -6.39
CA GLU A 126 -8.21 16.26 -6.46
C GLU A 126 -8.29 15.74 -7.89
N MET A 127 -7.44 14.77 -8.19
CA MET A 127 -7.49 13.97 -9.42
C MET A 127 -7.51 12.49 -9.04
N VAL A 128 -8.39 11.73 -9.68
CA VAL A 128 -8.60 10.32 -9.40
C VAL A 128 -8.73 9.54 -10.70
N LYS A 129 -8.08 8.39 -10.78
CA LYS A 129 -8.25 7.41 -11.85
C LYS A 129 -8.15 6.01 -11.26
N GLU A 130 -9.15 5.18 -11.55
CA GLU A 130 -9.12 3.75 -11.20
C GLU A 130 -8.35 2.97 -12.25
N TYR A 131 -7.66 1.92 -11.81
CA TYR A 131 -7.01 0.93 -12.66
C TYR A 131 -6.83 -0.40 -11.87
N ASN A 132 -7.36 -1.49 -12.37
CA ASN A 132 -7.16 -2.84 -11.80
C ASN A 132 -7.30 -2.91 -10.27
N ASN A 133 -8.39 -2.34 -9.74
CA ASN A 133 -8.68 -2.30 -8.30
C ASN A 133 -7.67 -1.52 -7.44
N VAL A 134 -6.87 -0.66 -8.06
CA VAL A 134 -6.13 0.41 -7.40
C VAL A 134 -6.68 1.77 -7.84
N ILE A 135 -6.41 2.79 -7.06
CA ILE A 135 -6.83 4.15 -7.40
C ILE A 135 -5.60 5.06 -7.34
N PHE A 136 -5.27 5.65 -8.47
CA PHE A 136 -4.36 6.79 -8.50
C PHE A 136 -5.09 8.01 -7.98
N TRP A 137 -4.54 8.62 -6.95
CA TRP A 137 -5.15 9.76 -6.30
C TRP A 137 -4.11 10.83 -5.99
N SER A 138 -4.36 12.03 -6.49
CA SER A 138 -3.54 13.21 -6.21
C SER A 138 -4.37 14.34 -5.66
N TYR A 139 -3.80 15.09 -4.75
CA TYR A 139 -4.42 16.30 -4.23
C TYR A 139 -3.42 17.44 -4.10
N ASN A 140 -3.92 18.68 -4.26
CA ASN A 140 -3.11 19.88 -4.16
C ASN A 140 -2.67 20.11 -2.71
N LEU A 141 -1.34 20.22 -2.49
CA LEU A 141 -0.74 20.35 -1.16
C LEU A 141 -1.18 21.62 -0.41
N LYS A 142 -1.42 22.73 -1.13
CA LYS A 142 -1.85 23.98 -0.50
C LYS A 142 -3.30 23.92 -0.02
N ASN A 143 -4.11 23.08 -0.67
CA ASN A 143 -5.55 22.96 -0.42
C ASN A 143 -5.96 21.60 0.18
N TYR A 144 -5.03 20.79 0.68
CA TYR A 144 -5.32 19.43 1.13
C TYR A 144 -6.46 19.33 2.16
N LYS A 145 -6.61 20.34 3.04
CA LYS A 145 -7.70 20.40 4.03
C LYS A 145 -9.09 20.53 3.40
N LYS A 146 -9.16 20.94 2.13
CA LYS A 146 -10.41 21.04 1.35
C LYS A 146 -10.64 19.79 0.48
N SER A 147 -9.69 18.84 0.47
CA SER A 147 -9.82 17.58 -0.25
C SER A 147 -10.81 16.67 0.48
N ASN A 148 -11.89 16.29 -0.19
CA ASN A 148 -12.90 15.42 0.39
C ASN A 148 -12.32 14.03 0.73
N TRP A 149 -11.54 13.47 -0.17
CA TRP A 149 -10.94 12.15 0.02
C TRP A 149 -9.87 12.15 1.10
N TRP A 150 -9.08 13.23 1.23
CA TRP A 150 -8.11 13.35 2.31
C TRP A 150 -8.79 13.29 3.69
N ILE A 151 -9.90 14.01 3.86
CA ILE A 151 -10.70 14.01 5.10
C ILE A 151 -11.27 12.61 5.36
N LYS A 152 -11.85 11.98 4.34
CA LYS A 152 -12.55 10.70 4.48
C LYS A 152 -11.62 9.49 4.61
N THR A 153 -10.47 9.48 3.97
CA THR A 153 -9.47 8.39 4.13
C THR A 153 -8.90 8.30 5.54
N ALA A 154 -8.98 9.38 6.32
CA ALA A 154 -8.65 9.38 7.74
C ALA A 154 -9.79 8.86 8.63
N SER A 155 -11.02 8.69 8.09
CA SER A 155 -12.18 8.21 8.85
C SER A 155 -12.05 6.71 9.20
N THR A 156 -12.79 6.30 10.23
CA THR A 156 -12.75 4.91 10.71
C THR A 156 -13.48 3.93 9.81
N SER A 157 -14.42 4.38 8.97
CA SER A 157 -15.27 3.49 8.17
C SER A 157 -14.53 2.82 7.00
N ILE A 158 -13.50 3.47 6.45
CA ILE A 158 -12.77 2.94 5.28
C ILE A 158 -11.39 2.38 5.61
N LYS A 159 -10.95 2.53 6.86
CA LYS A 159 -9.56 2.22 7.25
C LYS A 159 -9.13 0.78 7.00
N ASP A 160 -10.06 -0.18 7.04
CA ASP A 160 -9.75 -1.59 6.90
C ASP A 160 -9.88 -2.07 5.43
N SER A 161 -10.47 -1.24 4.58
CA SER A 161 -10.74 -1.51 3.17
C SER A 161 -9.65 -1.05 2.22
N ILE A 162 -8.75 -0.16 2.66
CA ILE A 162 -7.71 0.42 1.80
C ILE A 162 -6.38 0.58 2.52
N THR A 163 -5.29 0.51 1.76
CA THR A 163 -3.98 0.98 2.21
C THR A 163 -3.40 1.98 1.20
N ILE A 164 -2.78 3.05 1.68
CA ILE A 164 -2.32 4.16 0.84
C ILE A 164 -0.81 4.23 0.88
N ARG A 165 -0.20 4.39 -0.28
CA ARG A 165 1.24 4.66 -0.42
C ARG A 165 1.46 5.80 -1.40
N THR A 166 2.50 6.60 -1.18
CA THR A 166 2.89 7.57 -2.20
C THR A 166 3.44 6.84 -3.42
N VAL A 167 3.24 7.43 -4.60
CA VAL A 167 3.81 6.92 -5.85
C VAL A 167 5.33 6.74 -5.74
N ASN A 168 6.02 7.70 -5.12
CA ASN A 168 7.47 7.63 -4.92
C ASN A 168 7.89 6.44 -4.04
N THR A 169 7.12 6.13 -2.98
CA THR A 169 7.37 4.95 -2.15
C THR A 169 7.24 3.67 -2.96
N MET A 170 6.17 3.55 -3.74
CA MET A 170 5.93 2.34 -4.54
C MET A 170 6.92 2.21 -5.70
N LYS A 171 7.35 3.33 -6.29
CA LYS A 171 8.44 3.32 -7.28
C LYS A 171 9.73 2.74 -6.68
N ARG A 172 10.11 3.18 -5.47
CA ARG A 172 11.30 2.62 -4.81
C ARG A 172 11.16 1.14 -4.48
N VAL A 173 9.96 0.70 -4.06
CA VAL A 173 9.67 -0.72 -3.84
C VAL A 173 9.84 -1.53 -5.13
N LEU A 174 9.34 -1.02 -6.27
CA LEU A 174 9.50 -1.66 -7.58
C LEU A 174 10.98 -1.78 -7.98
N GLU A 175 11.76 -0.72 -7.78
CA GLU A 175 13.22 -0.72 -8.04
C GLU A 175 13.94 -1.77 -7.17
N LEU A 176 13.64 -1.83 -5.87
CA LEU A 176 14.21 -2.83 -4.96
C LEU A 176 13.88 -4.27 -5.37
N CYS A 177 12.66 -4.51 -5.89
CA CYS A 177 12.30 -5.80 -6.44
C CYS A 177 13.16 -6.17 -7.66
N SER A 178 13.48 -5.19 -8.52
CA SER A 178 14.27 -5.41 -9.73
C SER A 178 15.77 -5.61 -9.44
N GLU A 179 16.33 -4.87 -8.48
CA GLU A 179 17.74 -4.95 -8.07
C GLU A 179 18.11 -6.35 -7.57
N ASN A 180 17.24 -6.99 -6.78
CA ASN A 180 17.45 -8.34 -6.25
C ASN A 180 17.31 -9.47 -7.30
N SER A 181 16.98 -9.17 -8.55
CA SER A 181 16.92 -10.15 -9.63
C SER A 181 18.27 -10.33 -10.34
N ARG A 182 19.28 -9.54 -9.97
CA ARG A 182 20.59 -9.51 -10.64
C ARG A 182 21.73 -10.13 -9.81
N MET A 183 21.42 -10.65 -8.62
CA MET A 183 22.33 -11.44 -7.80
C MET A 183 21.95 -12.92 -7.86
#